data_fb3168ce04350790b40d26c796bc4b80
#
_entry.id   fb3168ce04350790b40d26c796bc4b80
#
_cell.length_a   1.000
_cell.length_b   1.000
_cell.length_c   1.000
_cell.angle_alpha   90.00
_cell.angle_beta   90.00
_cell.angle_gamma   90.00
#
_symmetry.space_group_name_H-M   'P 1'
#
loop_
_entity.id
_entity.type
_entity.pdbx_description
1 polymer ?
#
loop_
_entity_poly.entity_id
_entity_poly.type
_entity_poly.pdbx_seq_one_letter_code
_entity_poly.pdbx_strand_id
1 'polypeptide(L)'
;LERVVRGIVGWLEREMVVESGAFAASLDADSADIRGMAHEGIFYAWSPELLVDALGVQDAEWAREVFHVTTAGTFDHGLSTLQLRGTPDAARLAAVGERLLEVRAGRFRPPRDDKTVASWNGWMIASLIWAAMVFDEPDWLELARRAADAVWQTQWVDGRLRRVALGGTAGPDAGCADDHGALALAFGR
;
A
#
# COMPACT_ATOMS: atom_id res chain seq x y z
N LEU A 1 -17.47 -0.61 1.95
CA LEU A 1 -16.41 0.15 2.62
C LEU A 1 -15.41 -0.78 3.31
N GLU A 2 -15.87 -1.68 4.21
CA GLU A 2 -15.01 -2.59 5.00
C GLU A 2 -13.98 -3.36 4.15
N ARG A 3 -14.42 -4.03 3.08
CA ARG A 3 -13.51 -4.75 2.17
C ARG A 3 -12.36 -3.87 1.65
N VAL A 4 -12.64 -2.61 1.33
CA VAL A 4 -11.62 -1.67 0.83
C VAL A 4 -10.63 -1.32 1.94
N VAL A 5 -11.12 -1.04 3.15
CA VAL A 5 -10.25 -0.73 4.30
C VAL A 5 -9.36 -1.92 4.64
N ARG A 6 -9.91 -3.14 4.71
CA ARG A 6 -9.13 -4.38 4.91
C ARG A 6 -8.05 -4.56 3.83
N GLY A 7 -8.40 -4.27 2.57
CA GLY A 7 -7.43 -4.32 1.46
C GLY A 7 -6.31 -3.30 1.59
N ILE A 8 -6.61 -2.08 2.06
CA ILE A 8 -5.62 -1.04 2.32
C ILE A 8 -4.69 -1.44 3.47
N VAL A 9 -5.23 -1.91 4.60
CA VAL A 9 -4.40 -2.33 5.74
C VAL A 9 -3.51 -3.50 5.35
N GLY A 10 -4.04 -4.52 4.68
CA GLY A 10 -3.22 -5.64 4.20
C GLY A 10 -2.14 -5.20 3.18
N TRP A 11 -2.39 -4.15 2.40
CA TRP A 11 -1.37 -3.56 1.53
C TRP A 11 -0.29 -2.83 2.35
N LEU A 12 -0.68 -2.04 3.35
CA LEU A 12 0.26 -1.36 4.24
C LEU A 12 1.21 -2.35 4.92
N GLU A 13 0.68 -3.43 5.46
CA GLU A 13 1.48 -4.47 6.14
C GLU A 13 2.49 -5.14 5.20
N ARG A 14 2.06 -5.46 3.97
CA ARG A 14 2.94 -6.14 2.99
C ARG A 14 3.98 -5.25 2.35
N GLU A 15 3.60 -4.00 2.05
CA GLU A 15 4.38 -3.16 1.15
C GLU A 15 5.04 -1.97 1.86
N MET A 16 4.44 -1.43 2.92
CA MET A 16 4.82 -0.13 3.44
C MET A 16 5.47 -0.15 4.82
N VAL A 17 5.34 -1.22 5.60
CA VAL A 17 6.01 -1.31 6.91
C VAL A 17 7.51 -1.45 6.71
N VAL A 18 8.31 -0.55 7.30
CA VAL A 18 9.76 -0.63 7.34
C VAL A 18 10.24 -1.40 8.59
N GLU A 19 11.52 -1.74 8.65
CA GLU A 19 12.11 -2.54 9.73
C GLU A 19 11.84 -1.98 11.14
N SER A 20 11.80 -0.66 11.28
CA SER A 20 11.49 -0.01 12.56
C SER A 20 10.03 -0.19 13.00
N GLY A 21 9.12 -0.59 12.12
CA GLY A 21 7.69 -0.67 12.36
C GLY A 21 6.89 0.55 11.89
N ALA A 22 7.55 1.63 11.49
CA ALA A 22 6.91 2.79 10.85
C ALA A 22 6.54 2.50 9.39
N PHE A 23 5.89 3.46 8.72
CA PHE A 23 5.51 3.35 7.32
C PHE A 23 6.47 4.13 6.41
N ALA A 24 6.88 3.49 5.33
CA ALA A 24 7.68 4.06 4.24
C ALA A 24 6.96 5.24 3.57
N ALA A 25 7.72 6.11 2.92
CA ALA A 25 7.17 7.27 2.23
C ALA A 25 6.39 6.89 0.97
N SER A 26 6.95 6.05 0.10
CA SER A 26 6.33 5.72 -1.19
C SER A 26 6.90 4.44 -1.79
N LEU A 27 6.18 3.92 -2.79
CA LEU A 27 6.72 3.02 -3.80
C LEU A 27 6.99 3.85 -5.06
N ASP A 28 8.03 3.48 -5.82
CA ASP A 28 8.30 4.08 -7.12
C ASP A 28 7.13 3.82 -8.08
N ALA A 29 6.91 4.71 -9.03
CA ALA A 29 5.96 4.50 -10.11
C ALA A 29 6.45 3.40 -11.06
N ASP A 30 7.75 3.31 -11.24
CA ASP A 30 8.39 2.37 -12.16
C ASP A 30 8.75 1.05 -11.49
N SER A 31 8.69 -0.02 -12.28
CA SER A 31 9.25 -1.32 -11.94
C SER A 31 9.88 -1.97 -13.16
N ALA A 32 10.81 -2.90 -12.93
CA ALA A 32 11.51 -3.57 -14.02
C ALA A 32 10.63 -4.62 -14.71
N ASP A 33 10.78 -4.74 -16.02
CA ASP A 33 10.33 -5.90 -16.78
C ASP A 33 11.36 -7.05 -16.71
N ILE A 34 11.07 -8.17 -17.39
CA ILE A 34 11.97 -9.34 -17.44
C ILE A 34 13.32 -9.06 -18.13
N ARG A 35 13.46 -7.94 -18.83
CA ARG A 35 14.69 -7.50 -19.49
C ARG A 35 15.45 -6.45 -18.65
N GLY A 36 14.91 -6.10 -17.48
CA GLY A 36 15.45 -5.07 -16.61
C GLY A 36 15.13 -3.64 -17.05
N MET A 37 14.21 -3.44 -17.99
CA MET A 37 13.76 -2.11 -18.42
C MET A 37 12.68 -1.61 -17.45
N ALA A 38 12.84 -0.36 -16.99
CA ALA A 38 11.87 0.28 -16.11
C ALA A 38 10.66 0.78 -16.91
N HIS A 39 9.47 0.49 -16.39
CA HIS A 39 8.19 0.94 -16.96
C HIS A 39 7.24 1.36 -15.86
N GLU A 40 6.57 2.46 -16.06
CA GLU A 40 5.56 2.95 -15.12
C GLU A 40 4.39 1.97 -15.00
N GLY A 41 4.00 1.66 -13.77
CA GLY A 41 2.80 0.89 -13.45
C GLY A 41 2.79 -0.58 -13.85
N ILE A 42 3.83 -1.10 -14.51
CA ILE A 42 3.84 -2.48 -15.05
C ILE A 42 3.62 -3.55 -13.96
N PHE A 43 4.06 -3.29 -12.74
CA PHE A 43 3.84 -4.19 -11.61
C PHE A 43 2.36 -4.44 -11.35
N TYR A 44 1.50 -3.43 -11.55
CA TYR A 44 0.07 -3.48 -11.25
C TYR A 44 -0.83 -3.75 -12.45
N ALA A 45 -0.30 -3.61 -13.66
CA ALA A 45 -1.08 -3.68 -14.89
C ALA A 45 -1.22 -5.13 -15.41
N TRP A 46 -2.30 -5.37 -16.14
CA TRP A 46 -2.69 -6.67 -16.65
C TRP A 46 -3.12 -6.59 -18.12
N SER A 47 -2.85 -7.66 -18.89
CA SER A 47 -3.47 -7.88 -20.20
C SER A 47 -4.47 -9.04 -20.12
N PRO A 48 -5.32 -9.24 -21.15
CA PRO A 48 -6.17 -10.42 -21.25
C PRO A 48 -5.38 -11.73 -21.15
N GLU A 49 -4.20 -11.80 -21.78
CA GLU A 49 -3.34 -12.99 -21.79
C GLU A 49 -2.78 -13.27 -20.39
N LEU A 50 -2.30 -12.24 -19.69
CA LEU A 50 -1.81 -12.36 -18.31
C LEU A 50 -2.92 -12.82 -17.35
N LEU A 51 -4.17 -12.43 -17.60
CA LEU A 51 -5.30 -12.95 -16.82
C LEU A 51 -5.55 -14.44 -17.11
N VAL A 52 -5.46 -14.87 -18.36
CA VAL A 52 -5.61 -16.29 -18.74
C VAL A 52 -4.52 -17.13 -18.09
N ASP A 53 -3.27 -16.69 -18.14
CA ASP A 53 -2.14 -17.38 -17.51
C ASP A 53 -2.29 -17.49 -15.98
N ALA A 54 -2.84 -16.48 -15.35
CA ALA A 54 -3.02 -16.44 -13.90
C ALA A 54 -4.23 -17.23 -13.39
N LEU A 55 -5.36 -17.20 -14.13
CA LEU A 55 -6.68 -17.64 -13.66
C LEU A 55 -7.27 -18.82 -14.45
N GLY A 56 -6.72 -19.13 -15.62
CA GLY A 56 -7.37 -19.99 -16.61
C GLY A 56 -8.50 -19.27 -17.37
N VAL A 57 -8.98 -19.85 -18.44
CA VAL A 57 -9.87 -19.19 -19.41
C VAL A 57 -11.17 -18.67 -18.76
N GLN A 58 -11.84 -19.49 -17.96
CA GLN A 58 -13.16 -19.17 -17.42
C GLN A 58 -13.13 -17.97 -16.44
N ASP A 59 -12.17 -17.95 -15.50
CA ASP A 59 -12.05 -16.86 -14.54
C ASP A 59 -11.40 -15.62 -15.17
N ALA A 60 -10.55 -15.78 -16.18
CA ALA A 60 -10.00 -14.66 -16.94
C ALA A 60 -11.08 -13.89 -17.71
N GLU A 61 -12.03 -14.57 -18.37
CA GLU A 61 -13.16 -13.89 -19.04
C GLU A 61 -14.00 -13.09 -18.05
N TRP A 62 -14.35 -13.68 -16.92
CA TRP A 62 -15.05 -12.99 -15.86
C TRP A 62 -14.26 -11.78 -15.32
N ALA A 63 -12.96 -11.94 -15.07
CA ALA A 63 -12.10 -10.88 -14.55
C ALA A 63 -11.94 -9.73 -15.56
N ARG A 64 -11.88 -10.01 -16.86
CA ARG A 64 -11.85 -9.00 -17.93
C ARG A 64 -13.07 -8.08 -17.88
N GLU A 65 -14.26 -8.64 -17.70
CA GLU A 65 -15.50 -7.87 -17.60
C GLU A 65 -15.53 -7.05 -16.29
N VAL A 66 -15.31 -7.72 -15.16
CA VAL A 66 -15.42 -7.13 -13.82
C VAL A 66 -14.38 -6.05 -13.58
N PHE A 67 -13.15 -6.23 -14.06
CA PHE A 67 -12.05 -5.28 -13.86
C PHE A 67 -11.76 -4.40 -15.08
N HIS A 68 -12.58 -4.49 -16.12
CA HIS A 68 -12.45 -3.70 -17.34
C HIS A 68 -11.07 -3.84 -18.01
N VAL A 69 -10.56 -5.07 -18.13
CA VAL A 69 -9.32 -5.36 -18.84
C VAL A 69 -9.61 -5.61 -20.31
N THR A 70 -9.10 -4.76 -21.18
CA THR A 70 -9.38 -4.79 -22.63
C THR A 70 -8.16 -5.13 -23.45
N THR A 71 -8.35 -5.59 -24.69
CA THR A 71 -7.25 -5.88 -25.61
C THR A 71 -6.48 -4.62 -26.04
N ALA A 72 -7.18 -3.48 -26.10
CA ALA A 72 -6.52 -2.20 -26.39
C ALA A 72 -5.76 -1.63 -25.18
N GLY A 73 -6.06 -2.13 -23.99
CA GLY A 73 -5.55 -1.58 -22.73
C GLY A 73 -6.32 -0.34 -22.28
N THR A 74 -6.28 -0.08 -20.99
CA THR A 74 -6.76 1.17 -20.35
C THR A 74 -5.61 1.95 -19.74
N PHE A 75 -4.39 1.49 -19.95
CA PHE A 75 -3.12 2.01 -19.49
C PHE A 75 -2.05 1.81 -20.58
N ASP A 76 -0.80 2.17 -20.34
CA ASP A 76 0.28 2.11 -21.31
C ASP A 76 0.58 0.69 -21.82
N HIS A 77 1.19 0.59 -22.99
CA HIS A 77 1.64 -0.65 -23.63
C HIS A 77 0.56 -1.73 -23.83
N GLY A 78 -0.72 -1.32 -24.01
CA GLY A 78 -1.83 -2.26 -24.17
C GLY A 78 -2.22 -3.01 -22.88
N LEU A 79 -1.68 -2.59 -21.76
CA LEU A 79 -2.06 -3.11 -20.45
C LEU A 79 -3.26 -2.35 -19.86
N SER A 80 -3.85 -2.90 -18.82
CA SER A 80 -4.97 -2.30 -18.09
C SER A 80 -4.71 -2.30 -16.59
N THR A 81 -5.08 -1.22 -15.92
CA THR A 81 -5.27 -1.26 -14.47
C THR A 81 -6.59 -1.96 -14.13
N LEU A 82 -6.66 -2.63 -12.98
CA LEU A 82 -7.88 -3.31 -12.55
C LEU A 82 -8.90 -2.28 -12.04
N GLN A 83 -9.95 -2.03 -12.82
CA GLN A 83 -11.02 -1.08 -12.50
C GLN A 83 -12.29 -1.85 -12.17
N LEU A 84 -12.58 -2.06 -10.89
CA LEU A 84 -13.79 -2.79 -10.47
C LEU A 84 -15.05 -2.12 -11.01
N ARG A 85 -15.82 -2.87 -11.79
CA ARG A 85 -17.10 -2.45 -12.36
C ARG A 85 -18.26 -3.22 -11.73
N GLY A 86 -19.31 -2.49 -11.36
CA GLY A 86 -20.50 -3.09 -10.78
C GLY A 86 -20.31 -3.70 -9.39
N THR A 87 -21.14 -4.65 -9.06
CA THR A 87 -21.18 -5.38 -7.78
C THR A 87 -21.11 -6.89 -8.05
N PRO A 88 -19.93 -7.43 -8.34
CA PRO A 88 -19.77 -8.86 -8.62
C PRO A 88 -19.99 -9.72 -7.37
N ASP A 89 -20.12 -11.03 -7.57
CA ASP A 89 -20.14 -11.99 -6.47
C ASP A 89 -18.91 -11.83 -5.57
N ALA A 90 -19.15 -11.68 -4.27
CA ALA A 90 -18.11 -11.34 -3.31
C ALA A 90 -17.10 -12.47 -3.09
N ALA A 91 -17.55 -13.74 -3.11
CA ALA A 91 -16.68 -14.88 -2.88
C ALA A 91 -15.76 -15.09 -4.09
N ARG A 92 -16.31 -14.99 -5.32
CA ARG A 92 -15.52 -15.08 -6.54
C ARG A 92 -14.52 -13.92 -6.66
N LEU A 93 -14.95 -12.69 -6.29
CA LEU A 93 -14.08 -11.52 -6.28
C LEU A 93 -12.88 -11.70 -5.33
N ALA A 94 -13.12 -12.27 -4.14
CA ALA A 94 -12.07 -12.58 -3.18
C ALA A 94 -11.09 -13.62 -3.74
N ALA A 95 -11.58 -14.75 -4.21
CA ALA A 95 -10.74 -15.83 -4.74
C ALA A 95 -9.88 -15.40 -5.94
N VAL A 96 -10.50 -14.70 -6.90
CA VAL A 96 -9.77 -14.15 -8.06
C VAL A 96 -8.76 -13.10 -7.61
N GLY A 97 -9.13 -12.23 -6.68
CA GLY A 97 -8.24 -11.20 -6.13
C GLY A 97 -7.00 -11.79 -5.44
N GLU A 98 -7.17 -12.82 -4.61
CA GLU A 98 -6.07 -13.56 -3.97
C GLU A 98 -5.13 -14.18 -5.01
N ARG A 99 -5.69 -14.85 -6.02
CA ARG A 99 -4.87 -15.46 -7.07
C ARG A 99 -4.07 -14.44 -7.87
N LEU A 100 -4.69 -13.30 -8.24
CA LEU A 100 -3.99 -12.21 -8.93
C LEU A 100 -2.89 -11.58 -8.04
N LEU A 101 -3.13 -11.47 -6.74
CA LEU A 101 -2.15 -10.98 -5.78
C LEU A 101 -0.94 -11.91 -5.68
N GLU A 102 -1.15 -13.24 -5.61
CA GLU A 102 -0.09 -14.25 -5.61
C GLU A 102 0.78 -14.16 -6.88
N VAL A 103 0.14 -14.14 -8.06
CA VAL A 103 0.85 -14.05 -9.34
C VAL A 103 1.64 -12.75 -9.43
N ARG A 104 1.04 -11.63 -9.02
CA ARG A 104 1.72 -10.33 -9.00
C ARG A 104 2.92 -10.31 -8.04
N ALA A 105 2.84 -11.01 -6.93
CA ALA A 105 3.95 -11.08 -5.97
C ALA A 105 5.25 -11.66 -6.57
N GLY A 106 5.15 -12.43 -7.65
CA GLY A 106 6.29 -12.95 -8.42
C GLY A 106 6.91 -11.96 -9.43
N ARG A 107 6.31 -10.78 -9.62
CA ARG A 107 6.85 -9.74 -10.51
C ARG A 107 7.95 -8.93 -9.83
N PHE A 108 8.77 -8.24 -10.62
CA PHE A 108 9.74 -7.29 -10.09
C PHE A 108 9.01 -6.13 -9.41
N ARG A 109 9.22 -6.00 -8.10
CA ARG A 109 8.58 -4.96 -7.29
C ARG A 109 9.13 -3.58 -7.61
N PRO A 110 8.30 -2.53 -7.58
CA PRO A 110 8.79 -1.17 -7.60
C PRO A 110 9.71 -0.92 -6.38
N PRO A 111 10.79 -0.15 -6.55
CA PRO A 111 11.61 0.30 -5.43
C PRO A 111 10.78 1.02 -4.37
N ARG A 112 11.14 0.83 -3.09
CA ARG A 112 10.48 1.51 -1.98
C ARG A 112 11.39 2.59 -1.41
N ASP A 113 10.85 3.79 -1.21
CA ASP A 113 11.51 4.87 -0.47
C ASP A 113 11.25 4.68 1.03
N ASP A 114 12.20 4.08 1.72
CA ASP A 114 12.11 3.71 3.14
C ASP A 114 12.21 4.90 4.11
N LYS A 115 12.21 6.14 3.61
CA LYS A 115 12.07 7.31 4.49
C LYS A 115 10.75 7.24 5.26
N THR A 116 10.80 7.53 6.54
CA THR A 116 9.62 7.68 7.39
C THR A 116 9.38 9.17 7.63
N VAL A 117 8.28 9.70 7.08
CA VAL A 117 7.89 11.10 7.23
C VAL A 117 6.95 11.24 8.42
N ALA A 118 7.25 12.13 9.37
CA ALA A 118 6.51 12.26 10.63
C ALA A 118 5.02 12.52 10.43
N SER A 119 4.66 13.49 9.60
CA SER A 119 3.25 13.82 9.33
C SER A 119 2.50 12.67 8.65
N TRP A 120 3.09 12.02 7.68
CA TRP A 120 2.45 10.92 6.96
C TRP A 120 2.21 9.71 7.87
N ASN A 121 3.18 9.39 8.72
CA ASN A 121 3.01 8.36 9.74
C ASN A 121 1.94 8.76 10.77
N GLY A 122 1.93 10.01 11.23
CA GLY A 122 0.89 10.50 12.14
C GLY A 122 -0.52 10.35 11.58
N TRP A 123 -0.73 10.70 10.30
CA TRP A 123 -2.03 10.54 9.64
C TRP A 123 -2.41 9.07 9.49
N MET A 124 -1.45 8.21 9.15
CA MET A 124 -1.72 6.78 9.00
C MET A 124 -2.04 6.13 10.34
N ILE A 125 -1.28 6.44 11.40
CA ILE A 125 -1.53 5.95 12.76
C ILE A 125 -2.95 6.34 13.21
N ALA A 126 -3.32 7.62 13.10
CA ALA A 126 -4.65 8.08 13.46
C ALA A 126 -5.76 7.36 12.66
N SER A 127 -5.53 7.13 11.37
CA SER A 127 -6.49 6.43 10.49
C SER A 127 -6.63 4.96 10.86
N LEU A 128 -5.54 4.27 11.21
CA LEU A 128 -5.56 2.89 11.67
C LEU A 128 -6.29 2.73 13.00
N ILE A 129 -6.09 3.66 13.95
CA ILE A 129 -6.83 3.67 15.23
C ILE A 129 -8.33 3.78 14.96
N TRP A 130 -8.74 4.71 14.10
CA TRP A 130 -10.15 4.84 13.72
C TRP A 130 -10.71 3.59 13.04
N ALA A 131 -9.97 3.03 12.10
CA ALA A 131 -10.37 1.80 11.42
C ALA A 131 -10.50 0.62 12.39
N ALA A 132 -9.54 0.47 13.30
CA ALA A 132 -9.56 -0.57 14.34
C ALA A 132 -10.81 -0.46 15.22
N MET A 133 -11.17 0.75 15.64
CA MET A 133 -12.36 0.99 16.46
C MET A 133 -13.66 0.73 15.70
N VAL A 134 -13.74 1.12 14.42
CA VAL A 134 -14.96 0.98 13.61
C VAL A 134 -15.23 -0.48 13.21
N PHE A 135 -14.17 -1.24 12.96
CA PHE A 135 -14.28 -2.62 12.45
C PHE A 135 -13.97 -3.69 13.50
N ASP A 136 -13.72 -3.28 14.76
CA ASP A 136 -13.36 -4.17 15.87
C ASP A 136 -12.13 -5.04 15.56
N GLU A 137 -11.05 -4.41 15.09
CA GLU A 137 -9.83 -5.07 14.65
C GLU A 137 -8.62 -4.71 15.55
N PRO A 138 -8.40 -5.45 16.65
CA PRO A 138 -7.34 -5.14 17.59
C PRO A 138 -5.93 -5.21 16.98
N ASP A 139 -5.71 -6.03 15.96
CA ASP A 139 -4.42 -6.15 15.27
C ASP A 139 -4.04 -4.86 14.53
N TRP A 140 -5.02 -4.11 14.04
CA TRP A 140 -4.77 -2.81 13.42
C TRP A 140 -4.38 -1.74 14.43
N LEU A 141 -4.92 -1.83 15.66
CA LEU A 141 -4.50 -0.98 16.74
C LEU A 141 -3.04 -1.27 17.14
N GLU A 142 -2.67 -2.55 17.17
CA GLU A 142 -1.29 -2.95 17.45
C GLU A 142 -0.32 -2.51 16.34
N LEU A 143 -0.75 -2.56 15.07
CA LEU A 143 0.02 -2.00 13.95
C LEU A 143 0.22 -0.49 14.13
N ALA A 144 -0.82 0.25 14.48
CA ALA A 144 -0.76 1.68 14.76
C ALA A 144 0.19 2.00 15.93
N ARG A 145 0.12 1.22 17.02
CA ARG A 145 0.98 1.37 18.20
C ARG A 145 2.45 1.17 17.84
N ARG A 146 2.78 0.10 17.11
CA ARG A 146 4.17 -0.14 16.66
C ARG A 146 4.71 1.01 15.81
N ALA A 147 3.89 1.54 14.90
CA ALA A 147 4.30 2.68 14.09
C ALA A 147 4.49 3.96 14.93
N ALA A 148 3.63 4.20 15.92
CA ALA A 148 3.74 5.32 16.85
C ALA A 148 5.03 5.23 17.68
N ASP A 149 5.31 4.06 18.26
CA ASP A 149 6.54 3.78 19.01
C ASP A 149 7.79 4.01 18.14
N ALA A 150 7.78 3.52 16.90
CA ALA A 150 8.88 3.70 15.96
C ALA A 150 9.16 5.17 15.66
N VAL A 151 8.11 5.95 15.35
CA VAL A 151 8.25 7.39 15.10
C VAL A 151 8.77 8.12 16.34
N TRP A 152 8.21 7.81 17.52
CA TRP A 152 8.65 8.42 18.76
C TRP A 152 10.11 8.14 19.06
N GLN A 153 10.55 6.90 18.94
CA GLN A 153 11.91 6.48 19.25
C GLN A 153 12.95 7.01 18.26
N THR A 154 12.57 7.16 16.98
CA THR A 154 13.52 7.54 15.93
C THR A 154 13.53 9.03 15.63
N GLN A 155 12.36 9.71 15.71
CA GLN A 155 12.23 11.09 15.24
C GLN A 155 12.13 12.14 16.35
N TRP A 156 11.94 11.72 17.62
CA TRP A 156 11.99 12.63 18.76
C TRP A 156 13.41 12.68 19.36
N VAL A 157 14.23 13.64 18.91
CA VAL A 157 15.65 13.73 19.25
C VAL A 157 15.94 15.06 19.96
N ASP A 158 16.55 15.00 21.15
CA ASP A 158 16.93 16.16 21.97
C ASP A 158 15.75 17.12 22.22
N GLY A 159 14.58 16.55 22.53
CA GLY A 159 13.36 17.31 22.79
C GLY A 159 12.75 17.99 21.56
N ARG A 160 13.13 17.58 20.36
CA ARG A 160 12.65 18.14 19.09
C ARG A 160 12.23 17.04 18.13
N LEU A 161 11.08 17.25 17.50
CA LEU A 161 10.64 16.41 16.40
C LEU A 161 11.54 16.63 15.16
N ARG A 162 11.94 15.54 14.53
CA ARG A 162 12.59 15.52 13.21
C ARG A 162 11.54 15.14 12.16
N ARG A 163 11.61 15.83 11.01
CA ARG A 163 10.64 15.64 9.94
C ARG A 163 10.71 14.25 9.30
N VAL A 164 11.91 13.73 9.10
CA VAL A 164 12.17 12.47 8.37
C VAL A 164 13.17 11.62 9.12
N ALA A 165 13.01 10.30 9.07
CA ALA A 165 14.05 9.34 9.43
C ALA A 165 14.25 8.34 8.29
N LEU A 166 15.45 7.75 8.22
CA LEU A 166 15.82 6.69 7.28
C LEU A 166 16.68 5.64 8.00
N GLY A 167 16.34 4.37 7.86
CA GLY A 167 17.10 3.28 8.49
C GLY A 167 17.25 3.44 10.02
N GLY A 168 16.21 3.93 10.69
CA GLY A 168 16.22 4.16 12.14
C GLY A 168 17.00 5.40 12.60
N THR A 169 17.48 6.23 11.67
CA THR A 169 18.22 7.45 12.00
C THR A 169 17.47 8.69 11.57
N ALA A 170 17.27 9.62 12.50
CA ALA A 170 16.63 10.90 12.21
C ALA A 170 17.47 11.78 11.29
N GLY A 171 16.82 12.42 10.34
CA GLY A 171 17.42 13.46 9.51
C GLY A 171 17.67 14.76 10.28
N PRO A 172 18.40 15.72 9.68
CA PRO A 172 18.75 16.98 10.32
C PRO A 172 17.56 17.96 10.45
N ASP A 173 16.55 17.83 9.59
CA ASP A 173 15.47 18.82 9.48
C ASP A 173 14.47 18.71 10.65
N ALA A 174 14.16 19.87 11.24
CA ALA A 174 13.14 19.96 12.28
C ALA A 174 11.75 19.71 11.70
N GLY A 175 10.88 19.06 12.48
CA GLY A 175 9.48 18.91 12.15
C GLY A 175 8.79 20.28 12.02
N CYS A 176 7.95 20.40 11.00
CA CYS A 176 7.13 21.59 10.79
C CYS A 176 5.75 21.46 11.47
N ALA A 177 4.89 22.46 11.34
CA ALA A 177 3.57 22.49 11.96
C ALA A 177 2.70 21.31 11.56
N ASP A 178 2.80 20.85 10.31
CA ASP A 178 2.09 19.67 9.79
C ASP A 178 2.51 18.38 10.52
N ASP A 179 3.83 18.20 10.73
CA ASP A 179 4.36 17.04 11.45
C ASP A 179 3.88 16.99 12.90
N HIS A 180 3.93 18.14 13.59
CA HIS A 180 3.43 18.24 14.97
C HIS A 180 1.92 18.03 15.05
N GLY A 181 1.16 18.61 14.13
CA GLY A 181 -0.31 18.48 14.10
C GLY A 181 -0.75 17.04 13.85
N ALA A 182 -0.13 16.36 12.89
CA ALA A 182 -0.45 14.97 12.57
C ALA A 182 -0.12 14.01 13.72
N LEU A 183 1.04 14.19 14.37
CA LEU A 183 1.39 13.37 15.54
C LEU A 183 0.56 13.69 16.76
N ALA A 184 0.20 14.96 16.99
CA ALA A 184 -0.73 15.31 18.07
C ALA A 184 -2.10 14.64 17.87
N LEU A 185 -2.59 14.56 16.63
CA LEU A 185 -3.82 13.83 16.30
C LEU A 185 -3.66 12.33 16.58
N ALA A 186 -2.53 11.73 16.22
CA ALA A 186 -2.26 10.30 16.40
C ALA A 186 -2.15 9.92 17.89
N PHE A 187 -1.38 10.67 18.68
CA PHE A 187 -1.12 10.37 20.09
C PHE A 187 -2.22 10.83 21.05
N GLY A 188 -3.13 11.68 20.61
CA GLY A 188 -4.30 12.13 21.37
C GLY A 188 -5.51 11.20 21.26
N ARG A 189 -5.37 10.05 20.61
CA ARG A 189 -6.43 9.03 20.40
C ARG A 189 -6.18 7.82 21.28
#